data_84efb81f14fa41fd11421a5c91bea42a
#
_entry.id   84efb81f14fa41fd11421a5c91bea42a
#
_cell.length_a   1.000
_cell.length_b   1.000
_cell.length_c   1.000
_cell.angle_alpha   90.00
_cell.angle_beta   90.00
_cell.angle_gamma   90.00
#
_symmetry.space_group_name_H-M   'P 1'
#
loop_
_entity.id
_entity.type
_entity.pdbx_description
1 polymer ?
#
loop_
_entity_poly.entity_id
_entity_poly.type
_entity_poly.pdbx_seq_one_letter_code
_entity_poly.pdbx_strand_id
1 'polypeptide(L)'
;MISCARVGSPDGGKKDSLAPKFLSSNIDTTRVNVPRNIKELRLDFDEYVMLKDVSKNLIISPPIKYKKVIPSNLANKYVLIQWEDSLKANTTYNFNFGNAIVDNNEGNILPYFNFAFSTGDKVDDTFISGTVEDAMAFKKKNETAKDNKYVVGLYPIIDGKTDFKQKPSYIAK
;
A
#
# COMPACT_ATOMS: atom_id res chain seq x y z
N MET A 1 53.32 -35.33 -4.31
CA MET A 1 52.19 -34.73 -5.07
C MET A 1 51.59 -33.62 -4.22
N ILE A 2 51.80 -32.37 -4.64
CA ILE A 2 51.23 -31.20 -3.93
C ILE A 2 49.92 -30.83 -4.65
N SER A 3 48.80 -31.12 -4.00
CA SER A 3 47.47 -30.73 -4.52
C SER A 3 47.20 -29.30 -4.07
N CYS A 4 47.25 -28.33 -4.99
CA CYS A 4 46.77 -26.97 -4.79
C CYS A 4 45.25 -26.95 -5.01
N ALA A 5 44.48 -27.04 -3.94
CA ALA A 5 43.08 -26.71 -3.98
C ALA A 5 42.96 -25.17 -4.14
N ARG A 6 42.48 -24.71 -5.30
CA ARG A 6 42.05 -23.33 -5.48
C ARG A 6 40.73 -23.13 -4.75
N VAL A 7 40.73 -22.35 -3.69
CA VAL A 7 39.54 -21.85 -3.05
C VAL A 7 39.01 -20.71 -3.93
N GLY A 8 38.09 -21.01 -4.85
CA GLY A 8 37.33 -19.99 -5.58
C GLY A 8 36.12 -19.60 -4.74
N SER A 9 36.03 -18.36 -4.32
CA SER A 9 34.73 -17.84 -3.87
C SER A 9 33.78 -17.78 -5.09
N PRO A 10 32.56 -18.30 -4.99
CA PRO A 10 31.58 -18.09 -6.06
C PRO A 10 31.28 -16.60 -6.18
N ASP A 11 31.67 -16.02 -7.31
CA ASP A 11 31.24 -14.65 -7.64
C ASP A 11 29.73 -14.70 -7.84
N GLY A 12 28.99 -13.99 -7.01
CA GLY A 12 27.53 -13.82 -7.18
C GLY A 12 27.22 -13.24 -8.55
N GLY A 13 26.07 -13.60 -9.11
CA GLY A 13 25.56 -13.02 -10.35
C GLY A 13 25.42 -11.49 -10.26
N LYS A 14 25.08 -10.85 -11.37
CA LYS A 14 24.77 -9.42 -11.38
C LYS A 14 23.64 -9.15 -10.39
N LYS A 15 23.80 -8.10 -9.56
CA LYS A 15 22.78 -7.66 -8.64
C LYS A 15 21.52 -7.30 -9.43
N ASP A 16 20.36 -7.82 -9.01
CA ASP A 16 19.07 -7.43 -9.57
C ASP A 16 18.74 -5.99 -9.16
N SER A 17 18.22 -5.21 -10.10
CA SER A 17 17.79 -3.83 -9.91
C SER A 17 16.32 -3.62 -10.29
N LEU A 18 15.60 -4.68 -10.61
CA LEU A 18 14.21 -4.61 -11.00
C LEU A 18 13.31 -4.64 -9.76
N ALA A 19 12.25 -3.88 -9.82
CA ALA A 19 11.21 -3.94 -8.79
C ALA A 19 10.27 -5.13 -9.05
N PRO A 20 9.65 -5.71 -8.00
CA PRO A 20 8.66 -6.76 -8.14
C PRO A 20 7.51 -6.34 -9.07
N LYS A 21 7.00 -7.27 -9.86
CA LYS A 21 5.87 -7.02 -10.76
C LYS A 21 4.61 -7.68 -10.22
N PHE A 22 3.55 -6.89 -10.15
CA PHE A 22 2.22 -7.39 -9.86
C PHE A 22 1.72 -8.28 -11.01
N LEU A 23 1.22 -9.48 -10.71
CA LEU A 23 0.71 -10.44 -11.68
C LEU A 23 -0.81 -10.51 -11.67
N SER A 24 -1.40 -10.76 -10.50
CA SER A 24 -2.84 -11.02 -10.38
C SER A 24 -3.37 -10.73 -8.97
N SER A 25 -4.68 -10.75 -8.83
CA SER A 25 -5.37 -10.67 -7.55
C SER A 25 -6.50 -11.70 -7.47
N ASN A 26 -7.00 -11.92 -6.25
CA ASN A 26 -8.23 -12.69 -6.03
C ASN A 26 -9.51 -11.92 -6.42
N ILE A 27 -9.37 -10.66 -6.83
CA ILE A 27 -10.46 -9.85 -7.36
C ILE A 27 -10.39 -9.89 -8.87
N ASP A 28 -11.56 -10.05 -9.52
CA ASP A 28 -11.69 -10.05 -10.97
C ASP A 28 -10.98 -8.85 -11.63
N THR A 29 -10.53 -9.03 -12.85
CA THR A 29 -9.81 -8.01 -13.63
C THR A 29 -10.62 -6.74 -13.86
N THR A 30 -11.95 -6.85 -13.90
CA THR A 30 -12.87 -5.71 -14.01
C THR A 30 -12.86 -4.83 -12.76
N ARG A 31 -12.53 -5.41 -11.59
CA ARG A 31 -12.48 -4.75 -10.29
C ARG A 31 -13.78 -4.06 -9.86
N VAL A 32 -14.92 -4.49 -10.39
CA VAL A 32 -16.25 -3.97 -10.06
C VAL A 32 -17.16 -5.10 -9.57
N ASN A 33 -18.27 -4.73 -8.96
CA ASN A 33 -19.25 -5.66 -8.40
C ASN A 33 -18.63 -6.68 -7.42
N VAL A 34 -17.57 -6.26 -6.71
CA VAL A 34 -16.90 -7.12 -5.74
C VAL A 34 -17.85 -7.42 -4.59
N PRO A 35 -18.04 -8.69 -4.21
CA PRO A 35 -18.95 -9.07 -3.14
C PRO A 35 -18.60 -8.37 -1.81
N ARG A 36 -19.61 -7.78 -1.15
CA ARG A 36 -19.41 -7.06 0.12
C ARG A 36 -18.92 -7.95 1.28
N ASN A 37 -19.14 -9.24 1.17
CA ASN A 37 -18.70 -10.24 2.18
C ASN A 37 -17.29 -10.77 1.94
N ILE A 38 -16.57 -10.28 0.93
CA ILE A 38 -15.15 -10.59 0.76
C ILE A 38 -14.39 -10.17 2.03
N LYS A 39 -13.47 -11.01 2.48
CA LYS A 39 -12.74 -10.79 3.74
C LYS A 39 -11.25 -10.62 3.54
N GLU A 40 -10.79 -10.67 2.30
CA GLU A 40 -9.37 -10.56 1.99
C GLU A 40 -9.12 -10.00 0.60
N LEU A 41 -8.00 -9.31 0.48
CA LEU A 41 -7.36 -8.94 -0.77
C LEU A 41 -6.03 -9.68 -0.85
N ARG A 42 -5.87 -10.49 -1.90
CA ARG A 42 -4.61 -11.15 -2.25
C ARG A 42 -4.08 -10.56 -3.55
N LEU A 43 -2.79 -10.23 -3.53
CA LEU A 43 -2.06 -9.66 -4.65
C LEU A 43 -0.84 -10.55 -4.90
N ASP A 44 -0.74 -11.18 -6.06
CA ASP A 44 0.35 -12.09 -6.43
C ASP A 44 1.42 -11.36 -7.24
N PHE A 45 2.69 -11.71 -7.01
CA PHE A 45 3.86 -11.11 -7.62
C PHE A 45 4.74 -12.16 -8.30
N ASP A 46 5.57 -11.73 -9.24
CA ASP A 46 6.49 -12.59 -9.99
C ASP A 46 7.62 -13.16 -9.11
N GLU A 47 7.97 -12.46 -8.04
CA GLU A 47 9.03 -12.82 -7.11
C GLU A 47 8.60 -12.75 -5.63
N TYR A 48 9.52 -13.11 -4.73
CA TYR A 48 9.29 -13.00 -3.29
C TYR A 48 9.37 -11.55 -2.84
N VAL A 49 8.30 -11.08 -2.21
CA VAL A 49 8.17 -9.72 -1.69
C VAL A 49 8.12 -9.68 -0.17
N MET A 50 8.51 -8.56 0.38
CA MET A 50 8.34 -8.18 1.78
C MET A 50 7.57 -6.87 1.87
N LEU A 51 6.99 -6.61 3.06
CA LEU A 51 6.35 -5.34 3.36
C LEU A 51 7.18 -4.56 4.39
N LYS A 52 7.61 -3.37 4.01
CA LYS A 52 8.35 -2.45 4.90
C LYS A 52 7.46 -1.32 5.38
N ASP A 53 7.57 -0.99 6.67
CA ASP A 53 6.87 0.15 7.29
C ASP A 53 5.37 0.21 6.95
N VAL A 54 4.67 -0.93 7.04
CA VAL A 54 3.24 -1.06 6.69
C VAL A 54 2.38 0.01 7.37
N SER A 55 2.59 0.24 8.65
CA SER A 55 1.83 1.24 9.42
C SER A 55 1.99 2.68 8.92
N LYS A 56 3.08 2.96 8.22
CA LYS A 56 3.37 4.28 7.65
C LYS A 56 2.93 4.40 6.19
N ASN A 57 3.02 3.32 5.44
CA ASN A 57 2.85 3.34 3.98
C ASN A 57 1.48 2.83 3.52
N LEU A 58 0.91 1.80 4.20
CA LEU A 58 -0.39 1.27 3.79
C LEU A 58 -1.52 2.17 4.24
N ILE A 59 -2.22 2.73 3.27
CA ILE A 59 -3.45 3.50 3.48
C ILE A 59 -4.58 2.81 2.75
N ILE A 60 -5.65 2.48 3.49
CA ILE A 60 -6.86 1.90 2.92
C ILE A 60 -7.96 2.96 3.00
N SER A 61 -8.53 3.31 1.86
CA SER A 61 -9.56 4.34 1.74
C SER A 61 -10.77 3.81 0.96
N PRO A 62 -12.00 3.83 1.52
CA PRO A 62 -12.34 4.16 2.91
C PRO A 62 -11.64 3.27 3.95
N PRO A 63 -11.45 3.78 5.19
CA PRO A 63 -10.71 3.03 6.20
C PRO A 63 -11.40 1.72 6.59
N ILE A 64 -10.65 0.61 6.49
CA ILE A 64 -11.05 -0.71 6.96
C ILE A 64 -10.10 -1.10 8.09
N LYS A 65 -10.64 -1.69 9.16
CA LYS A 65 -9.82 -2.29 10.20
C LYS A 65 -9.36 -3.68 9.72
N TYR A 66 -8.12 -3.76 9.25
CA TYR A 66 -7.55 -5.05 8.89
C TYR A 66 -7.06 -5.82 10.12
N LYS A 67 -7.17 -7.15 10.06
CA LYS A 67 -6.79 -8.09 11.12
C LYS A 67 -5.41 -8.67 10.89
N LYS A 68 -5.07 -8.93 9.63
CA LYS A 68 -3.82 -9.59 9.24
C LYS A 68 -3.28 -9.01 7.96
N VAL A 69 -1.95 -8.90 7.92
CA VAL A 69 -1.19 -8.53 6.71
C VAL A 69 -0.05 -9.52 6.53
N ILE A 70 0.10 -10.05 5.34
CA ILE A 70 1.18 -10.94 4.93
C ILE A 70 1.84 -10.30 3.70
N PRO A 71 3.17 -10.37 3.58
CA PRO A 71 4.15 -10.95 4.51
C PRO A 71 4.36 -10.10 5.76
N SER A 72 4.57 -10.75 6.91
CA SER A 72 4.92 -10.05 8.16
C SER A 72 6.40 -10.20 8.51
N ASN A 73 6.92 -11.42 8.53
CA ASN A 73 8.30 -11.72 8.91
C ASN A 73 9.09 -12.49 7.83
N LEU A 74 8.40 -13.26 7.01
CA LEU A 74 9.00 -14.06 5.95
C LEU A 74 8.43 -13.61 4.61
N ALA A 75 9.29 -13.48 3.61
CA ALA A 75 8.90 -13.13 2.26
C ALA A 75 7.91 -14.15 1.66
N ASN A 76 7.00 -13.66 0.83
CA ASN A 76 6.03 -14.47 0.10
C ASN A 76 5.90 -13.96 -1.33
N LYS A 77 5.43 -14.81 -2.25
CA LYS A 77 5.10 -14.39 -3.62
C LYS A 77 3.75 -13.66 -3.71
N TYR A 78 3.15 -13.34 -2.57
CA TYR A 78 1.90 -12.60 -2.51
C TYR A 78 1.84 -11.66 -1.29
N VAL A 79 1.06 -10.61 -1.43
CA VAL A 79 0.58 -9.79 -0.32
C VAL A 79 -0.87 -10.15 -0.05
N LEU A 80 -1.20 -10.35 1.23
CA LEU A 80 -2.56 -10.66 1.69
C LEU A 80 -2.95 -9.70 2.81
N ILE A 81 -4.10 -9.05 2.65
CA ILE A 81 -4.71 -8.23 3.70
C ILE A 81 -6.06 -8.83 4.03
N GLN A 82 -6.29 -9.16 5.31
CA GLN A 82 -7.54 -9.72 5.80
C GLN A 82 -8.25 -8.76 6.75
N TRP A 83 -9.57 -8.71 6.68
CA TRP A 83 -10.44 -7.90 7.54
C TRP A 83 -11.70 -8.69 7.94
N GLU A 84 -12.42 -8.20 8.97
CA GLU A 84 -13.61 -8.87 9.50
C GLU A 84 -14.93 -8.24 9.03
N ASP A 85 -14.94 -6.93 8.90
CA ASP A 85 -16.13 -6.18 8.57
C ASP A 85 -16.60 -6.46 7.12
N SER A 86 -17.90 -6.32 6.88
CA SER A 86 -18.41 -6.30 5.51
C SER A 86 -18.17 -4.93 4.88
N LEU A 87 -17.87 -4.94 3.59
CA LEU A 87 -17.65 -3.71 2.83
C LEU A 87 -18.97 -2.95 2.63
N LYS A 88 -18.88 -1.63 2.49
CA LYS A 88 -20.03 -0.78 2.15
C LYS A 88 -20.49 -1.08 0.72
N ALA A 89 -21.76 -0.89 0.43
CA ALA A 89 -22.29 -1.01 -0.92
C ALA A 89 -21.88 0.21 -1.77
N ASN A 90 -21.79 0.00 -3.10
CA ASN A 90 -21.51 1.06 -4.08
C ASN A 90 -20.34 1.95 -3.66
N THR A 91 -19.24 1.31 -3.28
CA THR A 91 -18.09 2.03 -2.70
C THR A 91 -16.81 1.54 -3.34
N THR A 92 -15.99 2.46 -3.81
CA THR A 92 -14.64 2.20 -4.29
C THR A 92 -13.67 2.17 -3.11
N TYR A 93 -12.93 1.09 -3.00
CA TYR A 93 -11.87 0.90 -2.02
C TYR A 93 -10.51 1.01 -2.71
N ASN A 94 -9.62 1.81 -2.16
CA ASN A 94 -8.25 1.96 -2.63
C ASN A 94 -7.27 1.50 -1.55
N PHE A 95 -6.43 0.55 -1.89
CA PHE A 95 -5.33 0.05 -1.08
C PHE A 95 -4.03 0.64 -1.62
N ASN A 96 -3.60 1.74 -1.02
CA ASN A 96 -2.36 2.41 -1.38
C ASN A 96 -1.23 1.89 -0.50
N PHE A 97 -0.26 1.22 -1.10
CA PHE A 97 0.91 0.67 -0.41
C PHE A 97 2.09 1.64 -0.39
N GLY A 98 2.02 2.74 -1.15
CA GLY A 98 3.15 3.67 -1.28
C GLY A 98 4.41 2.94 -1.72
N ASN A 99 5.44 2.97 -0.85
CA ASN A 99 6.72 2.31 -1.05
C ASN A 99 6.92 1.08 -0.14
N ALA A 100 5.81 0.49 0.37
CA ALA A 100 5.91 -0.63 1.30
C ALA A 100 6.36 -1.92 0.66
N ILE A 101 6.01 -2.17 -0.60
CA ILE A 101 6.30 -3.44 -1.28
C ILE A 101 7.73 -3.40 -1.82
N VAL A 102 8.55 -4.34 -1.38
CA VAL A 102 9.95 -4.48 -1.82
C VAL A 102 10.24 -5.94 -2.13
N ASP A 103 11.20 -6.20 -3.03
CA ASP A 103 11.72 -7.55 -3.20
C ASP A 103 12.46 -8.04 -1.95
N ASN A 104 12.58 -9.36 -1.82
CA ASN A 104 13.20 -9.98 -0.66
C ASN A 104 14.74 -9.93 -0.70
N ASN A 105 15.35 -9.94 -1.87
CA ASN A 105 16.78 -10.15 -2.00
C ASN A 105 17.55 -8.83 -1.92
N GLU A 106 17.27 -7.91 -2.82
CA GLU A 106 17.98 -6.64 -2.96
C GLU A 106 17.26 -5.47 -2.28
N GLY A 107 15.97 -5.61 -2.01
CA GLY A 107 15.12 -4.57 -1.42
C GLY A 107 14.68 -3.52 -2.42
N ASN A 108 14.61 -3.86 -3.72
CA ASN A 108 14.11 -2.97 -4.75
C ASN A 108 12.64 -2.64 -4.49
N ILE A 109 12.30 -1.37 -4.51
CA ILE A 109 10.98 -0.89 -4.13
C ILE A 109 10.05 -0.93 -5.35
N LEU A 110 8.83 -1.44 -5.18
CA LEU A 110 7.72 -1.21 -6.10
C LEU A 110 7.06 0.14 -5.74
N PRO A 111 7.39 1.23 -6.45
CA PRO A 111 7.00 2.57 -6.01
C PRO A 111 5.52 2.84 -6.27
N TYR A 112 4.89 3.57 -5.37
CA TYR A 112 3.53 4.10 -5.52
C TYR A 112 2.46 3.08 -5.88
N PHE A 113 2.66 1.82 -5.50
CA PHE A 113 1.71 0.77 -5.85
C PHE A 113 0.38 0.98 -5.13
N ASN A 114 -0.68 1.01 -5.93
CA ASN A 114 -2.04 1.04 -5.41
C ASN A 114 -2.92 0.01 -6.12
N PHE A 115 -3.93 -0.48 -5.41
CA PHE A 115 -4.92 -1.40 -5.93
C PHE A 115 -6.32 -0.93 -5.53
N ALA A 116 -7.14 -0.58 -6.53
CA ALA A 116 -8.50 -0.13 -6.30
C ALA A 116 -9.51 -1.13 -6.88
N PHE A 117 -10.64 -1.28 -6.19
CA PHE A 117 -11.80 -2.04 -6.63
C PHE A 117 -13.09 -1.43 -6.09
N SER A 118 -14.23 -1.78 -6.66
CA SER A 118 -15.54 -1.28 -6.24
C SER A 118 -16.51 -2.42 -5.92
N THR A 119 -17.33 -2.20 -4.90
CA THR A 119 -18.50 -3.05 -4.60
C THR A 119 -19.72 -2.64 -5.43
N GLY A 120 -19.63 -1.57 -6.21
CA GLY A 120 -20.59 -1.11 -7.20
C GLY A 120 -20.21 -1.50 -8.62
N ASP A 121 -20.95 -1.00 -9.58
CA ASP A 121 -20.82 -1.29 -11.01
C ASP A 121 -19.67 -0.56 -11.70
N LYS A 122 -19.03 0.38 -11.01
CA LYS A 122 -17.89 1.15 -11.51
C LYS A 122 -16.87 1.40 -10.41
N VAL A 123 -15.61 1.56 -10.78
CA VAL A 123 -14.58 2.16 -9.93
C VAL A 123 -14.66 3.67 -10.11
N ASP A 124 -14.79 4.40 -9.00
CA ASP A 124 -14.84 5.86 -9.05
C ASP A 124 -13.49 6.41 -9.52
N ASP A 125 -13.54 7.36 -10.43
CA ASP A 125 -12.39 8.08 -11.00
C ASP A 125 -12.31 9.53 -10.49
N THR A 126 -13.25 9.94 -9.65
CA THR A 126 -13.28 11.27 -9.05
C THR A 126 -12.19 11.41 -8.00
N PHE A 127 -11.39 12.44 -8.09
CA PHE A 127 -10.32 12.74 -7.14
C PHE A 127 -10.32 14.20 -6.72
N ILE A 128 -9.80 14.45 -5.52
CA ILE A 128 -9.47 15.80 -5.01
C ILE A 128 -7.96 15.84 -4.82
N SER A 129 -7.30 16.85 -5.39
CA SER A 129 -5.88 17.09 -5.21
C SER A 129 -5.64 18.45 -4.58
N GLY A 130 -4.54 18.58 -3.85
CA GLY A 130 -4.17 19.83 -3.21
C GLY A 130 -2.82 19.72 -2.53
N THR A 131 -2.33 20.83 -2.01
CA THR A 131 -1.12 20.89 -1.18
C THR A 131 -1.48 21.21 0.26
N VAL A 132 -0.74 20.61 1.18
CA VAL A 132 -0.85 20.90 2.62
C VAL A 132 0.42 21.66 3.02
N GLU A 133 0.26 22.89 3.50
CA GLU A 133 1.34 23.69 4.01
C GLU A 133 1.12 24.02 5.48
N ASP A 134 2.19 23.94 6.26
CA ASP A 134 2.16 24.37 7.64
C ASP A 134 2.30 25.91 7.71
N ALA A 135 1.21 26.61 7.96
CA ALA A 135 1.19 28.06 8.05
C ALA A 135 2.05 28.62 9.19
N MET A 136 2.41 27.78 10.17
CA MET A 136 3.24 28.16 11.33
C MET A 136 4.70 27.75 11.16
N ALA A 137 5.05 27.03 10.09
CA ALA A 137 6.41 26.64 9.80
C ALA A 137 7.23 27.84 9.31
N PHE A 138 7.87 28.54 10.22
CA PHE A 138 8.91 29.52 9.88
C PHE A 138 10.09 28.75 9.26
N LYS A 139 10.35 28.96 7.98
CA LYS A 139 11.53 28.43 7.29
C LYS A 139 12.79 28.98 7.97
N LYS A 140 13.36 28.22 8.88
CA LYS A 140 14.74 28.43 9.29
C LYS A 140 15.63 28.07 8.12
N LYS A 141 16.47 29.02 7.70
CA LYS A 141 17.27 29.02 6.47
C LYS A 141 18.22 27.84 6.31
N ASN A 142 18.36 26.91 7.29
CA ASN A 142 19.34 25.83 7.32
C ASN A 142 18.80 24.52 7.94
N GLU A 143 17.51 24.32 8.11
CA GLU A 143 16.99 23.03 8.50
C GLU A 143 16.46 22.32 7.26
N THR A 144 17.03 21.15 6.94
CA THR A 144 16.41 20.16 6.05
C THR A 144 14.97 19.97 6.49
N ALA A 145 14.02 20.22 5.57
CA ALA A 145 12.61 20.08 5.84
C ALA A 145 12.36 18.71 6.48
N LYS A 146 11.97 18.68 7.76
CA LYS A 146 11.45 17.46 8.36
C LYS A 146 10.24 17.08 7.52
N ASP A 147 10.24 15.87 6.98
CA ASP A 147 9.09 15.27 6.30
C ASP A 147 7.91 15.21 7.29
N ASN A 148 7.20 16.30 7.42
CA ASN A 148 5.94 16.34 8.16
C ASN A 148 4.92 15.60 7.32
N LYS A 149 4.67 14.34 7.69
CA LYS A 149 3.70 13.51 7.00
C LYS A 149 2.31 13.84 7.54
N TYR A 150 1.57 14.60 6.76
CA TYR A 150 0.17 14.91 7.07
C TYR A 150 -0.73 13.80 6.55
N VAL A 151 -1.82 13.54 7.27
CA VAL A 151 -2.92 12.70 6.82
C VAL A 151 -4.12 13.58 6.60
N VAL A 152 -4.69 13.53 5.40
CA VAL A 152 -5.88 14.30 5.02
C VAL A 152 -7.09 13.39 5.08
N GLY A 153 -8.13 13.79 5.78
CA GLY A 153 -9.38 13.05 5.89
C GLY A 153 -10.53 13.81 5.24
N LEU A 154 -11.32 13.12 4.40
CA LEU A 154 -12.55 13.64 3.83
C LEU A 154 -13.74 13.17 4.68
N TYR A 155 -14.51 14.12 5.21
CA TYR A 155 -15.67 13.86 6.04
C TYR A 155 -16.95 14.30 5.32
N PRO A 156 -18.06 13.56 5.45
CA PRO A 156 -19.34 14.00 4.92
C PRO A 156 -19.89 15.17 5.74
N ILE A 157 -20.54 16.11 5.05
CA ILE A 157 -21.35 17.14 5.69
C ILE A 157 -22.81 16.66 5.62
N ILE A 158 -23.41 16.41 6.78
CA ILE A 158 -24.81 15.99 6.91
C ILE A 158 -25.55 17.11 7.62
N ASP A 159 -26.60 17.62 7.00
CA ASP A 159 -27.40 18.76 7.53
C ASP A 159 -26.53 19.96 7.95
N GLY A 160 -25.52 20.28 7.14
CA GLY A 160 -24.60 21.39 7.36
C GLY A 160 -23.60 21.17 8.50
N LYS A 161 -23.49 19.96 9.04
CA LYS A 161 -22.60 19.61 10.16
C LYS A 161 -21.67 18.47 9.79
N THR A 162 -20.46 18.52 10.33
CA THR A 162 -19.45 17.46 10.22
C THR A 162 -19.18 16.88 11.59
N ASP A 163 -19.27 15.56 11.72
CA ASP A 163 -18.88 14.85 12.95
C ASP A 163 -17.47 14.27 12.82
N PHE A 164 -16.49 14.99 13.35
CA PHE A 164 -15.07 14.57 13.37
C PHE A 164 -14.77 13.43 14.35
N LYS A 165 -15.74 12.98 15.17
CA LYS A 165 -15.58 11.81 16.04
C LYS A 165 -15.74 10.50 15.26
N GLN A 166 -16.38 10.56 14.10
CA GLN A 166 -16.49 9.41 13.18
C GLN A 166 -15.21 9.27 12.36
N LYS A 167 -15.04 8.07 11.78
CA LYS A 167 -13.97 7.85 10.81
C LYS A 167 -14.25 8.65 9.53
N PRO A 168 -13.22 9.23 8.89
CA PRO A 168 -13.39 9.88 7.60
C PRO A 168 -13.92 8.89 6.55
N SER A 169 -14.65 9.40 5.57
CA SER A 169 -15.09 8.59 4.43
C SER A 169 -13.92 8.15 3.56
N TYR A 170 -12.94 9.05 3.35
CA TYR A 170 -11.72 8.78 2.62
C TYR A 170 -10.52 9.39 3.34
N ILE A 171 -9.34 8.79 3.15
CA ILE A 171 -8.07 9.27 3.70
C ILE A 171 -6.99 9.27 2.62
N ALA A 172 -6.09 10.25 2.71
CA ALA A 172 -4.88 10.35 1.89
C ALA A 172 -3.69 10.81 2.75
N LYS A 173 -2.46 10.62 2.21
CA LYS A 173 -1.21 11.00 2.87
C LYS A 173 -0.27 11.64 1.87
#